data_85688a649054e0ba0cebb1939f27bf39
#
_entry.id   85688a649054e0ba0cebb1939f27bf39
#
_cell.length_a   1.000
_cell.length_b   1.000
_cell.length_c   1.000
_cell.angle_alpha   90.00
_cell.angle_beta   90.00
_cell.angle_gamma   90.00
#
_symmetry.space_group_name_H-M   'P 1'
#
loop_
_entity.id
_entity.type
_entity.pdbx_description
1 polymer ?
#
loop_
_entity_poly.entity_id
_entity_poly.type
_entity_poly.pdbx_seq_one_letter_code
_entity_poly.pdbx_strand_id
1 'polypeptide(L)'
;MSSLPGHSTYEPKSGFTRWLDKRLPIIRLGHDSFVAYPVPRNLNYWWTFGAMLSLCLVVQIVTGIVLAMHYVPHVDMAFASVQRIERDVPFGWLIQNIHAVGASMFFLAVYIHMFRGLYYGSYKAPRELLWILGCLIYLLMVATAFLGYSLPWGQMSFWAATVITNLIGALPLVGEGIKNWLMGGFAVDQPTLNRFFSLHYLLPFVIAGVVALHIWALHESGQNNPAGVEPKTQKDTVPFTPHATLKDLVATSLFVTLFAVFVFYMPDALGHADNFIPADPLQTPPEIVPEWYLLPFYAILRAFDFNIGPIDSKLAGVLAMFASIGILFVLPWLDTSKVRSMRYRPVARWWFIIFVIVCIALGWCGGQNPGRILAKSAPFTATLSWVQGGEVSEGAFAAESENQFAAAEALAREQAAADGASMSMVTRLNATDAEVVSVSGGAIETRTVQGETVDELEQHIQHAKEEIGLAAPFFTVERRLPYAFTVTNFSQILTAYYFLFFLIILPLLGLRETPGRVPDTIAKPVSDGQEQGAG
;
A
#
# COMPACT_ATOMS: atom_id res chain seq x y z
N MET A 1 16.10 27.09 17.77
CA MET A 1 16.19 27.68 19.12
C MET A 1 15.99 26.53 20.07
N SER A 2 17.07 26.01 20.68
CA SER A 2 16.92 25.23 21.90
C SER A 2 16.04 26.05 22.82
N SER A 3 15.02 25.46 23.39
CA SER A 3 14.35 26.04 24.55
C SER A 3 15.49 26.43 25.49
N LEU A 4 15.76 27.72 25.62
CA LEU A 4 16.54 28.17 26.76
C LEU A 4 15.96 27.41 27.97
N PRO A 5 16.73 26.90 28.91
CA PRO A 5 16.23 26.36 30.16
C PRO A 5 15.60 27.52 30.92
N GLY A 6 14.47 27.97 30.40
CA GLY A 6 13.61 28.99 30.97
C GLY A 6 12.76 28.31 32.02
N HIS A 7 12.69 28.88 33.17
CA HIS A 7 11.89 28.45 34.28
C HIS A 7 10.51 28.01 33.80
N SER A 8 10.14 26.73 34.09
CA SER A 8 8.78 26.21 33.89
C SER A 8 7.78 27.19 34.51
N THR A 9 6.71 27.50 33.82
CA THR A 9 5.61 28.31 34.35
C THR A 9 4.71 27.53 35.31
N TYR A 10 4.99 26.22 35.51
CA TYR A 10 4.23 25.38 36.42
C TYR A 10 4.56 25.68 37.89
N GLU A 11 3.54 26.03 38.67
CA GLU A 11 3.62 26.18 40.12
C GLU A 11 2.73 25.15 40.83
N PRO A 12 3.29 24.24 41.66
CA PRO A 12 2.52 23.23 42.35
C PRO A 12 1.67 23.86 43.46
N LYS A 13 0.34 23.70 43.38
CA LYS A 13 -0.64 24.38 44.27
C LYS A 13 -0.89 23.66 45.59
N SER A 14 -0.79 22.33 45.64
CA SER A 14 -1.10 21.54 46.84
C SER A 14 0.16 20.99 47.53
N GLY A 15 0.04 20.55 48.78
CA GLY A 15 1.12 19.88 49.51
C GLY A 15 1.59 18.60 48.76
N PHE A 16 0.63 17.84 48.25
CA PHE A 16 0.93 16.62 47.46
C PHE A 16 1.66 16.95 46.14
N THR A 17 1.17 17.93 45.38
CA THR A 17 1.83 18.31 44.13
C THR A 17 3.23 18.88 44.36
N ARG A 18 3.48 19.64 45.45
CA ARG A 18 4.81 20.07 45.85
C ARG A 18 5.72 18.93 46.25
N TRP A 19 5.20 17.94 46.97
CA TRP A 19 5.94 16.75 47.37
C TRP A 19 6.34 15.90 46.14
N LEU A 20 5.39 15.68 45.19
CA LEU A 20 5.61 14.94 43.98
C LEU A 20 6.62 15.64 43.04
N ASP A 21 6.43 16.95 42.83
CA ASP A 21 7.27 17.74 41.92
C ASP A 21 8.75 17.76 42.34
N LYS A 22 9.02 17.75 43.66
CA LYS A 22 10.40 17.67 44.18
C LYS A 22 11.07 16.31 43.97
N ARG A 23 10.31 15.22 43.73
CA ARG A 23 10.81 13.86 43.65
C ARG A 23 10.74 13.30 42.21
N LEU A 24 9.62 13.56 41.56
CA LEU A 24 9.33 13.14 40.22
C LEU A 24 8.45 14.21 39.55
N PRO A 25 9.02 15.16 38.79
CA PRO A 25 8.30 16.34 38.29
C PRO A 25 7.44 16.02 37.06
N ILE A 26 6.64 14.93 37.09
CA ILE A 26 5.81 14.47 35.95
C ILE A 26 4.71 15.47 35.58
N ILE A 27 4.12 16.14 36.58
CA ILE A 27 3.09 17.16 36.33
C ILE A 27 3.73 18.37 35.64
N ARG A 28 4.91 18.79 36.10
CA ARG A 28 5.70 19.85 35.46
C ARG A 28 6.05 19.49 34.04
N LEU A 29 6.57 18.27 33.80
CA LEU A 29 6.90 17.76 32.48
C LEU A 29 5.66 17.78 31.57
N GLY A 30 4.52 17.29 32.06
CA GLY A 30 3.26 17.32 31.30
C GLY A 30 2.79 18.75 30.99
N HIS A 31 2.87 19.66 31.97
CA HIS A 31 2.52 21.07 31.78
C HIS A 31 3.42 21.71 30.71
N ASP A 32 4.73 21.54 30.79
CA ASP A 32 5.68 22.16 29.89
C ASP A 32 5.60 21.59 28.48
N SER A 33 5.23 20.30 28.34
CA SER A 33 5.11 19.63 27.05
C SER A 33 3.75 19.85 26.36
N PHE A 34 2.64 19.95 27.11
CA PHE A 34 1.28 19.95 26.55
C PHE A 34 0.45 21.21 26.89
N VAL A 35 0.94 22.08 27.76
CA VAL A 35 0.24 23.32 28.08
C VAL A 35 1.04 24.53 27.61
N ALA A 36 2.26 24.68 28.12
CA ALA A 36 3.09 25.86 27.87
C ALA A 36 3.96 25.76 26.62
N TYR A 37 4.09 24.57 26.00
CA TYR A 37 4.94 24.35 24.84
C TYR A 37 4.62 25.35 23.70
N PRO A 38 5.62 26.09 23.19
CA PRO A 38 5.39 27.07 22.16
C PRO A 38 5.25 26.41 20.78
N VAL A 39 4.09 26.56 20.15
CA VAL A 39 3.81 26.05 18.81
C VAL A 39 3.71 27.21 17.81
N PRO A 40 4.11 27.02 16.54
CA PRO A 40 3.92 28.02 15.50
C PRO A 40 2.46 28.44 15.37
N ARG A 41 2.19 29.75 15.37
CA ARG A 41 0.82 30.30 15.36
C ARG A 41 0.04 30.02 14.07
N ASN A 42 0.73 29.68 12.97
CA ASN A 42 0.16 29.43 11.64
C ASN A 42 -0.15 27.97 11.36
N LEU A 43 -0.12 27.07 12.38
CA LEU A 43 -0.50 25.68 12.21
C LEU A 43 -1.95 25.57 11.74
N ASN A 44 -2.18 24.71 10.73
CA ASN A 44 -3.50 24.37 10.21
C ASN A 44 -3.91 22.94 10.65
N TYR A 45 -5.08 22.47 10.23
CA TYR A 45 -5.61 21.15 10.61
C TYR A 45 -4.77 19.95 10.11
N TRP A 46 -3.88 20.12 9.13
CA TRP A 46 -2.95 19.04 8.74
C TRP A 46 -1.96 18.66 9.87
N TRP A 47 -1.79 19.50 10.89
CA TRP A 47 -0.93 19.20 12.06
C TRP A 47 -1.63 18.39 13.14
N THR A 48 -2.95 18.21 13.09
CA THR A 48 -3.73 17.47 14.09
C THR A 48 -3.61 15.95 13.95
N PHE A 49 -3.12 15.43 12.82
CA PHE A 49 -3.01 13.99 12.60
C PHE A 49 -2.05 13.27 13.56
N GLY A 50 -1.10 13.98 14.16
CA GLY A 50 -0.26 13.42 15.23
C GLY A 50 -1.06 13.07 16.49
N ALA A 51 -2.01 13.92 16.87
CA ALA A 51 -2.91 13.65 18.01
C ALA A 51 -3.85 12.47 17.72
N MET A 52 -4.41 12.40 16.49
CA MET A 52 -5.24 11.26 16.05
C MET A 52 -4.47 9.94 16.07
N LEU A 53 -3.20 9.93 15.61
CA LEU A 53 -2.34 8.76 15.65
C LEU A 53 -2.06 8.29 17.08
N SER A 54 -1.86 9.23 18.02
CA SER A 54 -1.69 8.91 19.44
C SER A 54 -2.95 8.26 20.01
N LEU A 55 -4.14 8.80 19.66
CA LEU A 55 -5.42 8.18 20.03
C LEU A 55 -5.55 6.77 19.44
N CYS A 56 -5.28 6.59 18.14
CA CYS A 56 -5.33 5.27 17.51
C CYS A 56 -4.40 4.27 18.22
N LEU A 57 -3.17 4.65 18.53
CA LEU A 57 -2.23 3.78 19.23
C LEU A 57 -2.78 3.32 20.58
N VAL A 58 -3.33 4.24 21.38
CA VAL A 58 -3.95 3.91 22.69
C VAL A 58 -5.14 2.97 22.50
N VAL A 59 -6.03 3.28 21.55
CA VAL A 59 -7.20 2.45 21.25
C VAL A 59 -6.78 1.05 20.83
N GLN A 60 -5.80 0.92 19.91
CA GLN A 60 -5.31 -0.38 19.45
C GLN A 60 -4.68 -1.20 20.59
N ILE A 61 -3.87 -0.59 21.44
CA ILE A 61 -3.27 -1.30 22.59
C ILE A 61 -4.36 -1.76 23.56
N VAL A 62 -5.28 -0.89 23.95
CA VAL A 62 -6.33 -1.21 24.93
C VAL A 62 -7.25 -2.33 24.40
N THR A 63 -7.76 -2.17 23.18
CA THR A 63 -8.63 -3.20 22.57
C THR A 63 -7.88 -4.50 22.33
N GLY A 64 -6.60 -4.46 21.89
CA GLY A 64 -5.77 -5.64 21.70
C GLY A 64 -5.52 -6.42 22.99
N ILE A 65 -5.27 -5.73 24.12
CA ILE A 65 -5.14 -6.38 25.43
C ILE A 65 -6.45 -7.09 25.82
N VAL A 66 -7.60 -6.44 25.62
CA VAL A 66 -8.91 -7.04 25.94
C VAL A 66 -9.17 -8.25 25.05
N LEU A 67 -8.91 -8.16 23.74
CA LEU A 67 -9.06 -9.30 22.81
C LEU A 67 -8.16 -10.47 23.20
N ALA A 68 -6.91 -10.19 23.58
CA ALA A 68 -5.95 -11.21 23.99
C ALA A 68 -6.39 -12.02 25.22
N MET A 69 -7.26 -11.46 26.08
CA MET A 69 -7.83 -12.19 27.23
C MET A 69 -8.79 -13.31 26.79
N HIS A 70 -9.32 -13.27 25.57
CA HIS A 70 -10.32 -14.20 25.06
C HIS A 70 -9.85 -15.01 23.84
N TYR A 71 -8.84 -14.52 23.14
CA TYR A 71 -8.27 -15.17 21.96
C TYR A 71 -7.43 -16.39 22.31
N VAL A 72 -7.52 -17.45 21.49
CA VAL A 72 -6.75 -18.69 21.66
C VAL A 72 -5.83 -18.88 20.45
N PRO A 73 -4.50 -18.72 20.60
CA PRO A 73 -3.53 -18.85 19.50
C PRO A 73 -3.23 -20.33 19.18
N HIS A 74 -4.24 -21.08 18.71
CA HIS A 74 -4.13 -22.48 18.30
C HIS A 74 -4.81 -22.66 16.94
N VAL A 75 -4.17 -23.38 16.01
CA VAL A 75 -4.66 -23.50 14.62
C VAL A 75 -6.10 -24.01 14.53
N ASP A 76 -6.51 -24.94 15.40
CA ASP A 76 -7.88 -25.47 15.44
C ASP A 76 -8.87 -24.56 16.19
N MET A 77 -8.40 -23.57 16.94
CA MET A 77 -9.24 -22.79 17.86
C MET A 77 -9.23 -21.29 17.56
N ALA A 78 -8.23 -20.77 16.85
CA ALA A 78 -8.04 -19.34 16.63
C ALA A 78 -9.29 -18.74 15.97
N PHE A 79 -9.73 -19.27 14.86
CA PHE A 79 -10.92 -18.80 14.14
C PHE A 79 -12.18 -18.86 15.03
N ALA A 80 -12.44 -20.00 15.67
CA ALA A 80 -13.58 -20.19 16.56
C ALA A 80 -13.51 -19.26 17.78
N SER A 81 -12.32 -18.93 18.31
CA SER A 81 -12.15 -18.00 19.43
C SER A 81 -12.52 -16.56 19.05
N VAL A 82 -12.18 -16.12 17.83
CA VAL A 82 -12.60 -14.80 17.31
C VAL A 82 -14.13 -14.76 17.17
N GLN A 83 -14.75 -15.80 16.58
CA GLN A 83 -16.20 -15.87 16.47
C GLN A 83 -16.90 -15.88 17.83
N ARG A 84 -16.33 -16.57 18.83
CA ARG A 84 -16.83 -16.54 20.20
C ARG A 84 -16.73 -15.14 20.82
N ILE A 85 -15.64 -14.41 20.56
CA ILE A 85 -15.52 -13.02 21.02
C ILE A 85 -16.66 -12.18 20.45
N GLU A 86 -16.93 -12.28 19.18
CA GLU A 86 -17.97 -11.49 18.51
C GLU A 86 -19.39 -11.83 18.99
N ARG A 87 -19.69 -13.10 19.25
CA ARG A 87 -21.05 -13.59 19.51
C ARG A 87 -21.39 -13.75 20.98
N ASP A 88 -20.45 -14.26 21.79
CA ASP A 88 -20.74 -14.73 23.14
C ASP A 88 -20.18 -13.81 24.24
N VAL A 89 -19.11 -13.04 23.94
CA VAL A 89 -18.54 -12.11 24.92
C VAL A 89 -19.34 -10.82 24.94
N PRO A 90 -19.80 -10.34 26.13
CA PRO A 90 -20.50 -9.08 26.21
C PRO A 90 -19.69 -7.92 25.61
N PHE A 91 -20.25 -7.20 24.64
CA PHE A 91 -19.59 -6.16 23.86
C PHE A 91 -18.34 -6.62 23.07
N GLY A 92 -18.12 -7.92 22.93
CA GLY A 92 -16.96 -8.47 22.20
C GLY A 92 -16.94 -8.03 20.74
N TRP A 93 -18.09 -8.04 20.05
CA TRP A 93 -18.24 -7.51 18.71
C TRP A 93 -17.77 -6.05 18.57
N LEU A 94 -18.07 -5.22 19.57
CA LEU A 94 -17.69 -3.81 19.56
C LEU A 94 -16.17 -3.65 19.70
N ILE A 95 -15.55 -4.38 20.62
CA ILE A 95 -14.10 -4.34 20.83
C ILE A 95 -13.36 -4.90 19.60
N GLN A 96 -13.87 -6.00 19.02
CA GLN A 96 -13.33 -6.58 17.79
C GLN A 96 -13.41 -5.58 16.62
N ASN A 97 -14.59 -4.98 16.38
CA ASN A 97 -14.76 -4.00 15.31
C ASN A 97 -13.89 -2.75 15.53
N ILE A 98 -13.80 -2.23 16.77
CA ILE A 98 -12.91 -1.10 17.08
C ILE A 98 -11.45 -1.47 16.77
N HIS A 99 -11.02 -2.69 17.06
CA HIS A 99 -9.66 -3.13 16.79
C HIS A 99 -9.38 -3.29 15.29
N ALA A 100 -10.24 -4.00 14.56
CA ALA A 100 -10.09 -4.28 13.14
C ALA A 100 -10.22 -3.01 12.27
N VAL A 101 -11.31 -2.26 12.44
CA VAL A 101 -11.50 -0.97 11.74
C VAL A 101 -10.46 0.05 12.18
N GLY A 102 -10.08 0.03 13.48
CA GLY A 102 -9.08 0.93 14.04
C GLY A 102 -7.71 0.78 13.40
N ALA A 103 -7.31 -0.41 12.96
CA ALA A 103 -6.10 -0.60 12.18
C ALA A 103 -6.16 0.19 10.86
N SER A 104 -7.25 0.10 10.11
CA SER A 104 -7.48 0.87 8.88
C SER A 104 -7.48 2.38 9.14
N MET A 105 -8.14 2.84 10.19
CA MET A 105 -8.17 4.26 10.57
C MET A 105 -6.79 4.77 10.97
N PHE A 106 -5.97 3.93 11.62
CA PHE A 106 -4.60 4.26 11.97
C PHE A 106 -3.73 4.44 10.72
N PHE A 107 -3.85 3.56 9.71
CA PHE A 107 -3.15 3.71 8.43
C PHE A 107 -3.64 4.92 7.64
N LEU A 108 -4.93 5.22 7.61
CA LEU A 108 -5.46 6.43 6.99
C LEU A 108 -4.81 7.68 7.60
N ALA A 109 -4.78 7.75 8.92
CA ALA A 109 -4.18 8.89 9.63
C ALA A 109 -2.67 9.00 9.39
N VAL A 110 -1.92 7.88 9.39
CA VAL A 110 -0.45 7.92 9.19
C VAL A 110 -0.10 8.32 7.76
N TYR A 111 -0.82 7.88 6.74
CA TYR A 111 -0.59 8.33 5.37
C TYR A 111 -0.78 9.82 5.22
N ILE A 112 -1.85 10.37 5.77
CA ILE A 112 -2.09 11.83 5.74
C ILE A 112 -0.98 12.56 6.51
N HIS A 113 -0.56 12.03 7.66
CA HIS A 113 0.55 12.57 8.45
C HIS A 113 1.88 12.56 7.68
N MET A 114 2.18 11.49 6.95
CA MET A 114 3.38 11.38 6.11
C MET A 114 3.32 12.31 4.90
N PHE A 115 2.22 12.34 4.16
CA PHE A 115 2.05 13.24 3.01
C PHE A 115 2.11 14.71 3.41
N ARG A 116 1.59 15.07 4.59
CA ARG A 116 1.78 16.40 5.18
C ARG A 116 3.27 16.67 5.43
N GLY A 117 3.99 15.70 5.99
CA GLY A 117 5.44 15.79 6.20
C GLY A 117 6.21 16.01 4.90
N LEU A 118 5.84 15.27 3.84
CA LEU A 118 6.42 15.40 2.49
C LEU A 118 6.14 16.79 1.88
N TYR A 119 4.88 17.24 1.89
CA TYR A 119 4.49 18.50 1.28
C TYR A 119 5.13 19.71 1.94
N TYR A 120 5.21 19.72 3.27
CA TYR A 120 5.75 20.85 4.02
C TYR A 120 7.24 20.72 4.35
N GLY A 121 7.91 19.65 3.88
CA GLY A 121 9.34 19.44 4.09
C GLY A 121 9.71 19.22 5.56
N SER A 122 8.86 18.51 6.32
CA SER A 122 9.08 18.26 7.75
C SER A 122 10.22 17.27 8.03
N TYR A 123 10.81 16.69 6.99
CA TYR A 123 11.96 15.79 7.05
C TYR A 123 13.31 16.52 6.92
N LYS A 124 13.30 17.83 6.60
CA LYS A 124 14.53 18.62 6.39
C LYS A 124 15.11 19.12 7.71
N ALA A 125 16.39 19.44 7.67
CA ALA A 125 17.13 19.95 8.82
C ALA A 125 16.36 21.02 9.61
N PRO A 126 16.35 20.93 10.96
CA PRO A 126 17.05 19.97 11.85
C PRO A 126 16.18 18.77 12.27
N ARG A 127 15.23 18.32 11.44
CA ARG A 127 14.18 17.31 11.78
C ARG A 127 14.40 15.96 11.12
N GLU A 128 15.62 15.67 10.66
CA GLU A 128 15.96 14.41 9.99
C GLU A 128 15.71 13.21 10.91
N LEU A 129 16.21 13.28 12.15
CA LEU A 129 16.02 12.22 13.13
C LEU A 129 14.54 12.03 13.48
N LEU A 130 13.80 13.13 13.62
CA LEU A 130 12.35 13.09 13.84
C LEU A 130 11.64 12.33 12.71
N TRP A 131 12.02 12.58 11.47
CA TRP A 131 11.48 11.88 10.30
C TRP A 131 11.84 10.40 10.28
N ILE A 132 13.11 10.05 10.54
CA ILE A 132 13.59 8.66 10.57
C ILE A 132 12.85 7.86 11.65
N LEU A 133 12.66 8.42 12.86
CA LEU A 133 11.84 7.77 13.89
C LEU A 133 10.41 7.55 13.43
N GLY A 134 9.83 8.50 12.68
CA GLY A 134 8.52 8.33 12.06
C GLY A 134 8.48 7.19 11.03
N CYS A 135 9.49 7.08 10.17
CA CYS A 135 9.61 5.96 9.22
C CYS A 135 9.78 4.61 9.94
N LEU A 136 10.51 4.58 11.04
CA LEU A 136 10.65 3.38 11.86
C LEU A 136 9.31 2.97 12.50
N ILE A 137 8.55 3.94 13.04
CA ILE A 137 7.19 3.69 13.55
C ILE A 137 6.31 3.10 12.44
N TYR A 138 6.33 3.71 11.25
CA TYR A 138 5.56 3.21 10.11
C TYR A 138 5.91 1.77 9.75
N LEU A 139 7.20 1.42 9.67
CA LEU A 139 7.66 0.05 9.40
C LEU A 139 7.19 -0.94 10.47
N LEU A 140 7.28 -0.55 11.75
CA LEU A 140 6.78 -1.35 12.87
C LEU A 140 5.25 -1.51 12.83
N MET A 141 4.51 -0.45 12.41
CA MET A 141 3.06 -0.52 12.20
C MET A 141 2.69 -1.52 11.11
N VAL A 142 3.39 -1.50 9.96
CA VAL A 142 3.19 -2.46 8.85
C VAL A 142 3.42 -3.89 9.35
N ALA A 143 4.51 -4.14 10.06
CA ALA A 143 4.79 -5.45 10.64
C ALA A 143 3.72 -5.88 11.65
N THR A 144 3.32 -4.97 12.56
CA THR A 144 2.29 -5.25 13.57
C THR A 144 0.94 -5.59 12.90
N ALA A 145 0.52 -4.82 11.91
CA ALA A 145 -0.74 -5.04 11.21
C ALA A 145 -0.75 -6.38 10.45
N PHE A 146 0.32 -6.71 9.75
CA PHE A 146 0.46 -8.00 9.07
C PHE A 146 0.35 -9.18 10.05
N LEU A 147 1.09 -9.12 11.15
CA LEU A 147 1.04 -10.16 12.18
C LEU A 147 -0.37 -10.29 12.77
N GLY A 148 -1.03 -9.15 13.05
CA GLY A 148 -2.40 -9.12 13.60
C GLY A 148 -3.45 -9.66 12.64
N TYR A 149 -3.33 -9.34 11.36
CA TYR A 149 -4.22 -9.83 10.31
C TYR A 149 -4.18 -11.36 10.16
N SER A 150 -3.03 -11.97 10.46
CA SER A 150 -2.87 -13.43 10.42
C SER A 150 -3.54 -14.16 11.58
N LEU A 151 -3.86 -13.49 12.70
CA LEU A 151 -4.36 -14.13 13.93
C LEU A 151 -5.77 -14.70 13.84
N PRO A 152 -6.74 -14.10 13.13
CA PRO A 152 -8.08 -14.67 12.97
C PRO A 152 -8.09 -16.06 12.34
N TRP A 153 -7.03 -16.43 11.63
CA TRP A 153 -6.87 -17.75 10.99
C TRP A 153 -7.99 -18.09 10.01
N GLY A 154 -8.48 -17.05 9.30
CA GLY A 154 -9.34 -17.19 8.14
C GLY A 154 -8.53 -17.46 6.87
N GLN A 155 -9.21 -17.71 5.75
CA GLN A 155 -8.57 -18.01 4.46
C GLN A 155 -7.56 -16.92 4.05
N MET A 156 -7.94 -15.66 4.11
CA MET A 156 -7.02 -14.55 3.76
C MET A 156 -5.89 -14.40 4.78
N SER A 157 -6.15 -14.62 6.07
CA SER A 157 -5.12 -14.60 7.12
C SER A 157 -4.02 -15.62 6.87
N PHE A 158 -4.39 -16.87 6.60
CA PHE A 158 -3.46 -17.98 6.37
C PHE A 158 -2.68 -17.81 5.07
N TRP A 159 -3.38 -17.50 3.96
CA TRP A 159 -2.74 -17.41 2.66
C TRP A 159 -1.89 -16.14 2.53
N ALA A 160 -2.28 -15.02 3.15
CA ALA A 160 -1.43 -13.83 3.24
C ALA A 160 -0.14 -14.13 4.03
N ALA A 161 -0.23 -14.85 5.15
CA ALA A 161 0.96 -15.28 5.90
C ALA A 161 1.87 -16.18 5.04
N THR A 162 1.29 -17.11 4.28
CA THR A 162 2.02 -18.01 3.37
C THR A 162 2.73 -17.23 2.26
N VAL A 163 2.06 -16.27 1.63
CA VAL A 163 2.64 -15.44 0.55
C VAL A 163 3.80 -14.59 1.10
N ILE A 164 3.58 -13.84 2.18
CA ILE A 164 4.58 -12.92 2.73
C ILE A 164 5.83 -13.66 3.23
N THR A 165 5.67 -14.78 3.91
CA THR A 165 6.82 -15.59 4.36
C THR A 165 7.61 -16.15 3.17
N ASN A 166 6.93 -16.58 2.11
CA ASN A 166 7.58 -17.03 0.87
C ASN A 166 8.29 -15.90 0.11
N LEU A 167 7.82 -14.65 0.22
CA LEU A 167 8.53 -13.49 -0.35
C LEU A 167 9.86 -13.24 0.37
N ILE A 168 9.90 -13.39 1.70
CA ILE A 168 11.15 -13.29 2.47
C ILE A 168 12.15 -14.36 2.02
N GLY A 169 11.68 -15.57 1.70
CA GLY A 169 12.49 -16.66 1.19
C GLY A 169 13.21 -16.37 -0.13
N ALA A 170 12.74 -15.37 -0.92
CA ALA A 170 13.38 -14.95 -2.16
C ALA A 170 14.71 -14.19 -1.95
N LEU A 171 14.99 -13.71 -0.74
CA LEU A 171 16.24 -12.98 -0.44
C LEU A 171 17.45 -13.93 -0.54
N PRO A 172 18.49 -13.56 -1.33
CA PRO A 172 19.68 -14.41 -1.49
C PRO A 172 20.38 -14.67 -0.16
N LEU A 173 20.97 -15.84 0.01
CA LEU A 173 21.81 -16.28 1.12
C LEU A 173 21.06 -16.44 2.46
N VAL A 174 20.20 -15.52 2.84
CA VAL A 174 19.59 -15.47 4.18
C VAL A 174 18.07 -15.74 4.16
N GLY A 175 17.41 -15.63 3.02
CA GLY A 175 15.95 -15.64 2.91
C GLY A 175 15.31 -16.91 3.45
N GLU A 176 15.78 -18.08 3.03
CA GLU A 176 15.26 -19.36 3.52
C GLU A 176 15.47 -19.56 5.02
N GLY A 177 16.62 -19.12 5.56
CA GLY A 177 16.88 -19.17 6.99
C GLY A 177 15.93 -18.29 7.79
N ILE A 178 15.71 -17.04 7.33
CA ILE A 178 14.77 -16.11 7.96
C ILE A 178 13.32 -16.61 7.84
N LYS A 179 12.92 -17.13 6.67
CA LYS A 179 11.60 -17.71 6.43
C LYS A 179 11.33 -18.86 7.42
N ASN A 180 12.21 -19.85 7.48
CA ASN A 180 12.07 -21.00 8.36
C ASN A 180 12.08 -20.60 9.84
N TRP A 181 12.92 -19.63 10.21
CA TRP A 181 12.92 -19.08 11.56
C TRP A 181 11.61 -18.38 11.89
N LEU A 182 11.06 -17.57 10.96
CA LEU A 182 9.82 -16.82 11.16
C LEU A 182 8.61 -17.77 11.24
N MET A 183 8.55 -18.75 10.33
CA MET A 183 7.47 -19.76 10.33
C MET A 183 7.58 -20.74 11.49
N GLY A 184 8.79 -21.04 11.96
CA GLY A 184 9.04 -22.06 12.97
C GLY A 184 8.98 -23.49 12.45
N GLY A 185 9.03 -23.65 11.13
CA GLY A 185 8.93 -24.91 10.40
C GLY A 185 9.01 -24.68 8.90
N PHE A 186 8.62 -25.65 8.13
CA PHE A 186 8.68 -25.60 6.67
C PHE A 186 7.39 -25.06 6.02
N ALA A 187 6.31 -24.92 6.81
CA ALA A 187 5.02 -24.39 6.40
C ALA A 187 4.45 -23.47 7.47
N VAL A 188 3.45 -22.68 7.08
CA VAL A 188 2.64 -21.87 8.00
C VAL A 188 1.75 -22.83 8.81
N ASP A 189 1.97 -22.88 10.13
CA ASP A 189 1.29 -23.81 11.04
C ASP A 189 1.34 -23.26 12.48
N GLN A 190 1.03 -24.10 13.48
CA GLN A 190 0.98 -23.75 14.91
C GLN A 190 2.20 -22.94 15.39
N PRO A 191 3.47 -23.29 15.07
CA PRO A 191 4.62 -22.47 15.47
C PRO A 191 4.58 -21.05 14.91
N THR A 192 4.07 -20.88 13.67
CA THR A 192 3.92 -19.58 13.02
C THR A 192 2.89 -18.74 13.78
N LEU A 193 1.73 -19.30 14.05
CA LEU A 193 0.65 -18.61 14.75
C LEU A 193 1.09 -18.14 16.15
N ASN A 194 1.80 -18.98 16.90
CA ASN A 194 2.33 -18.61 18.21
C ASN A 194 3.32 -17.44 18.14
N ARG A 195 4.23 -17.45 17.17
CA ARG A 195 5.19 -16.37 16.96
C ARG A 195 4.52 -15.09 16.54
N PHE A 196 3.56 -15.18 15.62
CA PHE A 196 2.82 -14.01 15.14
C PHE A 196 1.99 -13.39 16.28
N PHE A 197 1.33 -14.19 17.09
CA PHE A 197 0.63 -13.70 18.28
C PHE A 197 1.59 -12.99 19.26
N SER A 198 2.70 -13.63 19.59
CA SER A 198 3.68 -13.08 20.54
C SER A 198 4.28 -11.75 20.04
N LEU A 199 4.67 -11.69 18.76
CA LEU A 199 5.23 -10.49 18.16
C LEU A 199 4.16 -9.40 17.99
N HIS A 200 2.95 -9.75 17.55
CA HIS A 200 1.85 -8.79 17.44
C HIS A 200 1.52 -8.15 18.80
N TYR A 201 1.53 -8.92 19.88
CA TYR A 201 1.29 -8.42 21.22
C TYR A 201 2.43 -7.51 21.72
N LEU A 202 3.69 -7.83 21.40
CA LEU A 202 4.88 -7.11 21.84
C LEU A 202 5.09 -5.79 21.07
N LEU A 203 4.96 -5.81 19.73
CA LEU A 203 5.34 -4.69 18.87
C LEU A 203 4.62 -3.37 19.19
N PRO A 204 3.34 -3.31 19.56
CA PRO A 204 2.67 -2.07 19.96
C PRO A 204 3.35 -1.34 21.12
N PHE A 205 3.94 -2.06 22.07
CA PHE A 205 4.71 -1.45 23.17
C PHE A 205 6.06 -0.93 22.70
N VAL A 206 6.70 -1.61 21.75
CA VAL A 206 7.91 -1.10 21.08
C VAL A 206 7.56 0.17 20.30
N ILE A 207 6.45 0.17 19.55
CA ILE A 207 5.94 1.37 18.86
C ILE A 207 5.73 2.51 19.86
N ALA A 208 5.08 2.27 20.99
CA ALA A 208 4.86 3.28 22.02
C ALA A 208 6.18 3.87 22.54
N GLY A 209 7.21 3.04 22.73
CA GLY A 209 8.56 3.49 23.09
C GLY A 209 9.20 4.38 22.00
N VAL A 210 9.11 3.99 20.73
CA VAL A 210 9.63 4.80 19.62
C VAL A 210 8.82 6.08 19.43
N VAL A 211 7.50 6.05 19.65
CA VAL A 211 6.63 7.25 19.64
C VAL A 211 7.06 8.24 20.73
N ALA A 212 7.41 7.76 21.93
CA ALA A 212 7.94 8.64 22.98
C ALA A 212 9.24 9.33 22.55
N LEU A 213 10.15 8.60 21.88
CA LEU A 213 11.36 9.18 21.29
C LEU A 213 11.05 10.16 20.15
N HIS A 214 10.06 9.85 19.30
CA HIS A 214 9.61 10.72 18.22
C HIS A 214 9.04 12.05 18.74
N ILE A 215 8.22 12.00 19.80
CA ILE A 215 7.69 13.20 20.45
C ILE A 215 8.82 13.98 21.15
N TRP A 216 9.75 13.30 21.78
CA TRP A 216 10.92 13.97 22.37
C TRP A 216 11.75 14.69 21.31
N ALA A 217 12.09 14.02 20.19
CA ALA A 217 12.81 14.65 19.09
C ALA A 217 12.04 15.86 18.50
N LEU A 218 10.69 15.82 18.52
CA LEU A 218 9.84 16.95 18.14
C LEU A 218 10.01 18.13 19.09
N HIS A 219 10.09 17.89 20.40
CA HIS A 219 10.27 18.94 21.40
C HIS A 219 11.66 19.59 21.32
N GLU A 220 12.70 18.80 20.99
CA GLU A 220 14.07 19.30 20.78
C GLU A 220 14.21 20.14 19.51
N SER A 221 13.68 19.66 18.38
CA SER A 221 13.81 20.32 17.08
C SER A 221 12.72 21.38 16.80
N GLY A 222 11.65 21.41 17.61
CA GLY A 222 10.47 22.23 17.38
C GLY A 222 9.61 21.76 16.18
N GLN A 223 8.35 22.16 16.16
CA GLN A 223 7.43 21.82 15.08
C GLN A 223 7.76 22.62 13.80
N ASN A 224 7.69 21.93 12.65
CA ASN A 224 7.59 22.62 11.36
C ASN A 224 6.22 23.32 11.21
N ASN A 225 6.05 24.15 10.19
CA ASN A 225 4.82 24.90 9.96
C ASN A 225 4.54 25.08 8.45
N PRO A 226 3.34 25.55 8.05
CA PRO A 226 2.97 25.69 6.63
C PRO A 226 3.87 26.59 5.81
N ALA A 227 4.53 27.57 6.44
CA ALA A 227 5.49 28.45 5.77
C ALA A 227 6.90 27.83 5.65
N GLY A 228 7.20 26.79 6.42
CA GLY A 228 8.52 26.14 6.44
C GLY A 228 9.65 27.01 7.00
N VAL A 229 9.32 28.08 7.74
CA VAL A 229 10.29 28.99 8.38
C VAL A 229 10.34 28.76 9.88
N GLU A 230 11.53 28.91 10.47
CA GLU A 230 11.67 28.80 11.93
C GLU A 230 11.05 30.00 12.65
N PRO A 231 10.40 29.79 13.82
CA PRO A 231 9.98 30.89 14.68
C PRO A 231 11.19 31.73 15.11
N LYS A 232 11.13 33.04 14.93
CA LYS A 232 12.23 33.98 15.28
C LYS A 232 11.90 34.79 16.51
N THR A 233 10.63 35.02 16.78
CA THR A 233 10.17 35.88 17.87
C THR A 233 9.02 35.21 18.63
N GLN A 234 8.73 35.71 19.84
CA GLN A 234 7.55 35.27 20.59
C GLN A 234 6.23 35.51 19.86
N LYS A 235 6.18 36.48 18.91
CA LYS A 235 5.00 36.74 18.07
C LYS A 235 4.74 35.63 17.05
N ASP A 236 5.73 34.80 16.76
CA ASP A 236 5.63 33.66 15.83
C ASP A 236 5.00 32.41 16.47
N THR A 237 4.90 32.37 17.79
CA THR A 237 4.40 31.22 18.53
C THR A 237 3.20 31.57 19.41
N VAL A 238 2.46 30.53 19.79
CA VAL A 238 1.39 30.56 20.79
C VAL A 238 1.55 29.35 21.70
N PRO A 239 1.05 29.36 22.94
CA PRO A 239 1.08 28.17 23.79
C PRO A 239 0.24 27.05 23.18
N PHE A 240 0.66 25.80 23.39
CA PHE A 240 -0.04 24.63 22.87
C PHE A 240 -1.51 24.61 23.34
N THR A 241 -1.75 24.76 24.62
CA THR A 241 -3.11 24.92 25.17
C THR A 241 -3.40 26.41 25.42
N PRO A 242 -4.54 26.94 24.92
CA PRO A 242 -5.66 26.24 24.26
C PRO A 242 -5.56 26.10 22.75
N HIS A 243 -4.58 26.71 22.08
CA HIS A 243 -4.62 26.94 20.63
C HIS A 243 -4.53 25.66 19.79
N ALA A 244 -3.52 24.80 20.01
CA ALA A 244 -3.39 23.53 19.32
C ALA A 244 -4.41 22.52 19.85
N THR A 245 -4.58 22.47 21.18
CA THR A 245 -5.51 21.55 21.84
C THR A 245 -6.95 21.66 21.32
N LEU A 246 -7.47 22.88 21.09
CA LEU A 246 -8.82 23.06 20.53
C LEU A 246 -8.91 22.56 19.07
N LYS A 247 -7.87 22.81 18.25
CA LYS A 247 -7.83 22.27 16.88
C LYS A 247 -7.76 20.75 16.87
N ASP A 248 -6.93 20.18 17.73
CA ASP A 248 -6.81 18.73 17.89
C ASP A 248 -8.14 18.13 18.34
N LEU A 249 -8.82 18.74 19.30
CA LEU A 249 -10.12 18.28 19.79
C LEU A 249 -11.17 18.25 18.67
N VAL A 250 -11.33 19.33 17.91
CA VAL A 250 -12.29 19.41 16.79
C VAL A 250 -11.97 18.36 15.73
N ALA A 251 -10.73 18.29 15.29
CA ALA A 251 -10.33 17.36 14.24
C ALA A 251 -10.44 15.90 14.70
N THR A 252 -10.06 15.60 15.95
CA THR A 252 -10.19 14.27 16.52
C THR A 252 -11.65 13.87 16.70
N SER A 253 -12.55 14.81 17.08
CA SER A 253 -14.00 14.52 17.16
C SER A 253 -14.57 14.12 15.80
N LEU A 254 -14.20 14.83 14.72
CA LEU A 254 -14.61 14.46 13.35
C LEU A 254 -14.04 13.10 12.94
N PHE A 255 -12.79 12.85 13.26
CA PHE A 255 -12.14 11.58 12.98
C PHE A 255 -12.79 10.41 13.74
N VAL A 256 -13.10 10.58 15.02
CA VAL A 256 -13.81 9.58 15.84
C VAL A 256 -15.23 9.36 15.32
N THR A 257 -15.91 10.41 14.84
CA THR A 257 -17.23 10.26 14.21
C THR A 257 -17.14 9.39 12.95
N LEU A 258 -16.17 9.65 12.07
CA LEU A 258 -15.92 8.81 10.89
C LEU A 258 -15.59 7.36 11.30
N PHE A 259 -14.72 7.18 12.29
CA PHE A 259 -14.37 5.88 12.85
C PHE A 259 -15.62 5.14 13.36
N ALA A 260 -16.48 5.83 14.12
CA ALA A 260 -17.72 5.26 14.64
C ALA A 260 -18.69 4.83 13.53
N VAL A 261 -18.77 5.57 12.43
CA VAL A 261 -19.57 5.17 11.26
C VAL A 261 -19.13 3.80 10.74
N PHE A 262 -17.82 3.58 10.56
CA PHE A 262 -17.33 2.27 10.14
C PHE A 262 -17.58 1.20 11.20
N VAL A 263 -17.29 1.44 12.47
CA VAL A 263 -17.47 0.45 13.55
C VAL A 263 -18.92 -0.01 13.69
N PHE A 264 -19.89 0.90 13.60
CA PHE A 264 -21.28 0.59 13.90
C PHE A 264 -22.13 0.25 12.67
N TYR A 265 -21.78 0.74 11.49
CA TYR A 265 -22.62 0.58 10.29
C TYR A 265 -21.93 -0.15 9.15
N MET A 266 -20.59 -0.17 9.10
CA MET A 266 -19.83 -0.73 7.99
C MET A 266 -18.55 -1.45 8.46
N PRO A 267 -18.60 -2.36 9.47
CA PRO A 267 -17.40 -2.96 10.07
C PRO A 267 -16.56 -3.75 9.06
N ASP A 268 -17.20 -4.38 8.08
CA ASP A 268 -16.56 -5.26 7.10
C ASP A 268 -16.14 -4.56 5.82
N ALA A 269 -16.51 -3.26 5.64
CA ALA A 269 -16.28 -2.53 4.39
C ALA A 269 -14.80 -2.36 4.01
N LEU A 270 -13.90 -2.48 4.98
CA LEU A 270 -12.44 -2.36 4.80
C LEU A 270 -11.71 -3.70 4.92
N GLY A 271 -12.44 -4.80 5.10
CA GLY A 271 -11.93 -6.16 5.18
C GLY A 271 -12.17 -6.97 3.90
N HIS A 272 -11.77 -8.23 3.92
CA HIS A 272 -11.98 -9.19 2.82
C HIS A 272 -12.96 -10.28 3.24
N ALA A 273 -13.95 -10.56 2.38
CA ALA A 273 -15.04 -11.50 2.70
C ALA A 273 -14.52 -12.93 2.99
N ASP A 274 -13.51 -13.41 2.25
CA ASP A 274 -12.96 -14.75 2.44
C ASP A 274 -12.29 -14.95 3.82
N ASN A 275 -12.00 -13.86 4.54
CA ASN A 275 -11.44 -14.00 5.90
C ASN A 275 -12.47 -14.40 6.96
N PHE A 276 -13.76 -14.46 6.60
CA PHE A 276 -14.84 -15.06 7.41
C PHE A 276 -15.03 -16.56 7.17
N ILE A 277 -14.19 -17.16 6.31
CA ILE A 277 -14.10 -18.60 6.08
C ILE A 277 -12.90 -19.14 6.85
N PRO A 278 -13.03 -20.24 7.63
CA PRO A 278 -11.88 -20.87 8.29
C PRO A 278 -10.77 -21.22 7.31
N ALA A 279 -9.51 -21.07 7.72
CA ALA A 279 -8.36 -21.39 6.89
C ALA A 279 -8.38 -22.88 6.45
N ASP A 280 -8.27 -23.10 5.14
CA ASP A 280 -8.04 -24.41 4.55
C ASP A 280 -6.69 -24.39 3.79
N PRO A 281 -5.67 -25.11 4.29
CA PRO A 281 -4.37 -25.18 3.62
C PRO A 281 -4.38 -25.87 2.26
N LEU A 282 -5.45 -26.61 1.93
CA LEU A 282 -5.59 -27.35 0.68
C LEU A 282 -6.37 -26.58 -0.39
N GLN A 283 -7.02 -25.49 -0.02
CA GLN A 283 -7.82 -24.68 -0.94
C GLN A 283 -7.31 -23.25 -1.02
N THR A 284 -6.52 -22.95 -2.06
CA THR A 284 -6.03 -21.60 -2.30
C THR A 284 -7.17 -20.69 -2.80
N PRO A 285 -7.39 -19.51 -2.20
CA PRO A 285 -8.33 -18.53 -2.75
C PRO A 285 -7.92 -18.07 -4.16
N PRO A 286 -8.86 -17.73 -5.03
CA PRO A 286 -8.56 -17.29 -6.40
C PRO A 286 -7.71 -16.02 -6.43
N GLU A 287 -7.90 -15.11 -5.48
CA GLU A 287 -7.08 -13.91 -5.33
C GLU A 287 -6.62 -13.75 -3.88
N ILE A 288 -5.31 -13.62 -3.68
CA ILE A 288 -4.72 -13.33 -2.36
C ILE A 288 -4.23 -11.90 -2.39
N VAL A 289 -5.00 -11.00 -1.81
CA VAL A 289 -4.66 -9.57 -1.72
C VAL A 289 -4.46 -9.15 -0.26
N PRO A 290 -3.47 -8.29 0.03
CA PRO A 290 -3.32 -7.73 1.36
C PRO A 290 -4.36 -6.65 1.63
N GLU A 291 -4.44 -6.21 2.88
CA GLU A 291 -5.26 -5.09 3.30
C GLU A 291 -4.99 -3.83 2.46
N TRP A 292 -6.04 -3.00 2.26
CA TRP A 292 -6.04 -1.86 1.35
C TRP A 292 -4.83 -0.91 1.54
N TYR A 293 -4.36 -0.74 2.75
CA TYR A 293 -3.24 0.13 3.07
C TYR A 293 -1.87 -0.44 2.64
N LEU A 294 -1.78 -1.70 2.28
CA LEU A 294 -0.58 -2.34 1.74
C LEU A 294 -0.62 -2.50 0.20
N LEU A 295 -1.79 -2.28 -0.41
CA LEU A 295 -1.97 -2.45 -1.87
C LEU A 295 -0.99 -1.65 -2.73
N PRO A 296 -0.59 -0.39 -2.40
CA PRO A 296 0.40 0.32 -3.20
C PRO A 296 1.75 -0.41 -3.29
N PHE A 297 2.20 -1.01 -2.19
CA PHE A 297 3.44 -1.78 -2.13
C PHE A 297 3.30 -3.13 -2.82
N TYR A 298 2.12 -3.74 -2.73
CA TYR A 298 1.80 -4.97 -3.44
C TYR A 298 1.75 -4.75 -4.96
N ALA A 299 1.26 -3.61 -5.44
CA ALA A 299 1.33 -3.23 -6.84
C ALA A 299 2.78 -3.07 -7.32
N ILE A 300 3.65 -2.42 -6.54
CA ILE A 300 5.08 -2.30 -6.82
C ILE A 300 5.75 -3.68 -6.89
N LEU A 301 5.44 -4.59 -5.96
CA LEU A 301 5.93 -5.96 -5.98
C LEU A 301 5.60 -6.67 -7.29
N ARG A 302 4.32 -6.61 -7.71
CA ARG A 302 3.80 -7.30 -8.90
C ARG A 302 4.13 -6.61 -10.23
N ALA A 303 4.64 -5.37 -10.20
CA ALA A 303 5.08 -4.67 -11.41
C ALA A 303 6.29 -5.33 -12.07
N PHE A 304 7.03 -6.19 -11.37
CA PHE A 304 8.19 -6.91 -11.89
C PHE A 304 7.78 -8.31 -12.36
N ASP A 305 7.31 -8.41 -13.59
CA ASP A 305 7.00 -9.68 -14.29
C ASP A 305 8.12 -10.12 -15.25
N PHE A 306 9.27 -9.45 -15.21
CA PHE A 306 10.45 -9.67 -16.03
C PHE A 306 11.72 -9.75 -15.19
N ASN A 307 12.73 -10.46 -15.70
CA ASN A 307 14.03 -10.58 -15.04
C ASN A 307 14.91 -9.35 -15.33
N ILE A 308 15.70 -8.92 -14.35
CA ILE A 308 16.68 -7.85 -14.50
C ILE A 308 18.08 -8.45 -14.44
N GLY A 309 18.63 -8.82 -15.60
CA GLY A 309 19.90 -9.53 -15.68
C GLY A 309 19.85 -10.85 -14.88
N PRO A 310 20.73 -11.05 -13.88
CA PRO A 310 20.73 -12.25 -13.05
C PRO A 310 19.66 -12.27 -11.95
N ILE A 311 18.92 -11.16 -11.79
CA ILE A 311 17.87 -11.03 -10.76
C ILE A 311 16.56 -11.49 -11.37
N ASP A 312 15.96 -12.53 -10.80
CA ASP A 312 14.64 -13.00 -11.22
C ASP A 312 13.52 -12.01 -10.84
N SER A 313 12.38 -12.11 -11.49
CA SER A 313 11.24 -11.21 -11.33
C SER A 313 10.74 -11.14 -9.88
N LYS A 314 10.69 -12.28 -9.18
CA LYS A 314 10.25 -12.36 -7.78
C LYS A 314 11.19 -11.58 -6.86
N LEU A 315 12.49 -11.78 -6.98
CA LEU A 315 13.48 -11.05 -6.20
C LEU A 315 13.48 -9.56 -6.53
N ALA A 316 13.39 -9.20 -7.82
CA ALA A 316 13.31 -7.81 -8.26
C ALA A 316 12.09 -7.09 -7.64
N GLY A 317 10.92 -7.72 -7.66
CA GLY A 317 9.71 -7.19 -7.03
C GLY A 317 9.85 -7.03 -5.51
N VAL A 318 10.42 -8.02 -4.82
CA VAL A 318 10.67 -7.97 -3.37
C VAL A 318 11.62 -6.83 -3.03
N LEU A 319 12.73 -6.69 -3.75
CA LEU A 319 13.68 -5.60 -3.54
C LEU A 319 13.04 -4.23 -3.80
N ALA A 320 12.24 -4.09 -4.86
CA ALA A 320 11.52 -2.85 -5.16
C ALA A 320 10.51 -2.50 -4.07
N MET A 321 9.75 -3.47 -3.58
CA MET A 321 8.81 -3.27 -2.48
C MET A 321 9.50 -2.76 -1.22
N PHE A 322 10.60 -3.39 -0.78
CA PHE A 322 11.36 -2.91 0.36
C PHE A 322 12.05 -1.57 0.10
N ALA A 323 12.59 -1.36 -1.11
CA ALA A 323 13.21 -0.09 -1.50
C ALA A 323 12.20 1.07 -1.50
N SER A 324 10.93 0.82 -1.84
CA SER A 324 9.89 1.85 -1.81
C SER A 324 9.62 2.40 -0.40
N ILE A 325 9.77 1.58 0.63
CA ILE A 325 9.73 2.03 2.03
C ILE A 325 11.10 2.59 2.45
N GLY A 326 12.18 1.90 2.07
CA GLY A 326 13.55 2.27 2.42
C GLY A 326 13.96 3.67 1.94
N ILE A 327 13.46 4.09 0.77
CA ILE A 327 13.76 5.42 0.21
C ILE A 327 13.28 6.57 1.10
N LEU A 328 12.24 6.35 1.91
CA LEU A 328 11.73 7.34 2.85
C LEU A 328 12.74 7.66 3.96
N PHE A 329 13.58 6.69 4.37
CA PHE A 329 14.61 6.90 5.38
C PHE A 329 15.72 7.82 4.88
N VAL A 330 16.04 7.78 3.59
CA VAL A 330 17.10 8.60 2.98
C VAL A 330 16.59 9.90 2.35
N LEU A 331 15.28 10.11 2.36
CA LEU A 331 14.63 11.29 1.80
C LEU A 331 15.20 12.64 2.31
N PRO A 332 15.57 12.82 3.59
CA PRO A 332 16.15 14.08 4.06
C PRO A 332 17.36 14.56 3.26
N TRP A 333 18.11 13.62 2.69
CA TRP A 333 19.32 13.91 1.89
C TRP A 333 19.07 13.92 0.38
N LEU A 334 17.98 13.30 -0.08
CA LEU A 334 17.60 13.28 -1.50
C LEU A 334 17.03 14.63 -1.95
N ASP A 335 16.21 15.29 -1.13
CA ASP A 335 15.65 16.60 -1.49
C ASP A 335 16.65 17.73 -1.19
N THR A 336 17.39 18.11 -2.20
CA THR A 336 18.47 19.10 -2.15
C THR A 336 18.02 20.55 -1.98
N SER A 337 16.72 20.85 -2.09
CA SER A 337 16.18 22.21 -1.93
C SER A 337 16.37 22.75 -0.51
N LYS A 338 16.82 23.98 -0.37
CA LYS A 338 16.87 24.70 0.91
C LYS A 338 15.48 25.14 1.40
N VAL A 339 14.52 25.30 0.48
CA VAL A 339 13.15 25.68 0.81
C VAL A 339 12.36 24.43 1.23
N ARG A 340 11.78 24.45 2.43
CA ARG A 340 11.08 23.30 3.01
C ARG A 340 9.71 23.10 2.35
N SER A 341 8.85 24.10 2.44
CA SER A 341 7.45 23.97 2.04
C SER A 341 7.28 24.02 0.52
N MET A 342 6.61 23.01 -0.06
CA MET A 342 6.25 23.00 -1.49
C MET A 342 5.26 24.10 -1.87
N ARG A 343 4.68 24.81 -0.88
CA ARG A 343 3.91 26.03 -1.13
C ARG A 343 4.70 27.06 -1.93
N TYR A 344 6.00 27.15 -1.69
CA TYR A 344 6.92 28.10 -2.34
C TYR A 344 7.79 27.45 -3.41
N ARG A 345 7.46 26.22 -3.82
CA ARG A 345 8.14 25.44 -4.85
C ARG A 345 7.11 25.08 -5.93
N PRO A 346 6.83 25.99 -6.88
CA PRO A 346 5.69 25.84 -7.78
C PRO A 346 5.77 24.60 -8.67
N VAL A 347 6.95 24.24 -9.16
CA VAL A 347 7.14 23.03 -9.99
C VAL A 347 7.09 21.76 -9.13
N ALA A 348 7.84 21.71 -8.02
CA ALA A 348 7.86 20.57 -7.11
C ALA A 348 6.47 20.26 -6.55
N ARG A 349 5.64 21.28 -6.31
CA ARG A 349 4.25 21.11 -5.87
C ARG A 349 3.42 20.28 -6.83
N TRP A 350 3.51 20.54 -8.14
CA TRP A 350 2.75 19.78 -9.14
C TRP A 350 3.24 18.34 -9.25
N TRP A 351 4.55 18.12 -9.24
CA TRP A 351 5.10 16.76 -9.20
C TRP A 351 4.69 16.00 -7.94
N PHE A 352 4.60 16.67 -6.80
CA PHE A 352 4.09 16.06 -5.58
C PHE A 352 2.61 15.69 -5.68
N ILE A 353 1.77 16.54 -6.28
CA ILE A 353 0.34 16.20 -6.49
C ILE A 353 0.22 14.96 -7.39
N ILE A 354 1.00 14.89 -8.48
CA ILE A 354 1.06 13.70 -9.33
C ILE A 354 1.52 12.49 -8.51
N PHE A 355 2.53 12.65 -7.65
CA PHE A 355 3.00 11.57 -6.76
C PHE A 355 1.90 11.02 -5.85
N VAL A 356 1.07 11.88 -5.26
CA VAL A 356 -0.09 11.45 -4.46
C VAL A 356 -1.08 10.66 -5.30
N ILE A 357 -1.39 11.15 -6.51
CA ILE A 357 -2.27 10.45 -7.46
C ILE A 357 -1.69 9.08 -7.82
N VAL A 358 -0.38 9.00 -8.08
CA VAL A 358 0.32 7.74 -8.38
C VAL A 358 0.23 6.75 -7.20
N CYS A 359 0.39 7.20 -5.96
CA CYS A 359 0.24 6.34 -4.80
C CYS A 359 -1.19 5.78 -4.68
N ILE A 360 -2.22 6.59 -4.95
CA ILE A 360 -3.62 6.16 -4.96
C ILE A 360 -3.86 5.17 -6.10
N ALA A 361 -3.33 5.46 -7.30
CA ALA A 361 -3.46 4.58 -8.46
C ALA A 361 -2.74 3.23 -8.26
N LEU A 362 -1.56 3.22 -7.61
CA LEU A 362 -0.88 1.99 -7.18
C LEU A 362 -1.75 1.19 -6.21
N GLY A 363 -2.43 1.86 -5.25
CA GLY A 363 -3.38 1.21 -4.36
C GLY A 363 -4.51 0.52 -5.14
N TRP A 364 -5.09 1.21 -6.13
CA TRP A 364 -6.09 0.61 -7.01
C TRP A 364 -5.53 -0.58 -7.78
N CYS A 365 -4.36 -0.45 -8.43
CA CYS A 365 -3.71 -1.55 -9.14
C CYS A 365 -3.43 -2.76 -8.25
N GLY A 366 -3.04 -2.54 -6.98
CA GLY A 366 -2.77 -3.59 -6.02
C GLY A 366 -3.98 -4.47 -5.71
N GLY A 367 -5.18 -3.90 -5.76
CA GLY A 367 -6.44 -4.60 -5.56
C GLY A 367 -7.08 -5.16 -6.84
N GLN A 368 -6.40 -5.08 -8.00
CA GLN A 368 -6.93 -5.62 -9.25
C GLN A 368 -6.14 -6.87 -9.69
N ASN A 369 -6.79 -7.72 -10.50
CA ASN A 369 -6.08 -8.79 -11.18
C ASN A 369 -5.00 -8.19 -12.11
N PRO A 370 -3.74 -8.64 -12.06
CA PRO A 370 -2.63 -8.13 -12.88
C PRO A 370 -2.88 -8.20 -14.37
N GLY A 371 -3.49 -9.30 -14.85
CA GLY A 371 -3.82 -9.54 -16.24
C GLY A 371 -5.00 -8.74 -16.79
N ARG A 372 -5.75 -8.03 -15.92
CA ARG A 372 -6.91 -7.22 -16.33
C ARG A 372 -6.50 -6.18 -17.38
N ILE A 373 -7.24 -6.16 -18.49
CA ILE A 373 -6.95 -5.30 -19.63
C ILE A 373 -7.59 -3.92 -19.42
N LEU A 374 -6.77 -2.88 -19.57
CA LEU A 374 -7.19 -1.48 -19.43
C LEU A 374 -7.39 -0.80 -20.79
N ALA A 375 -6.59 -1.19 -21.79
CA ALA A 375 -6.68 -0.63 -23.13
C ALA A 375 -6.23 -1.67 -24.18
N LYS A 376 -6.78 -1.55 -25.38
CA LYS A 376 -6.48 -2.41 -26.53
C LYS A 376 -5.87 -1.54 -27.63
N SER A 377 -4.80 -2.03 -28.29
CA SER A 377 -4.29 -1.41 -29.52
C SER A 377 -4.65 -2.28 -30.72
N ALA A 378 -5.00 -1.66 -31.84
CA ALA A 378 -5.08 -2.30 -33.15
C ALA A 378 -3.83 -1.91 -33.95
N PRO A 379 -3.27 -2.76 -34.83
CA PRO A 379 -3.89 -3.79 -35.63
C PRO A 379 -3.42 -5.23 -35.31
N PHE A 380 -4.02 -6.18 -36.01
CA PHE A 380 -3.89 -7.63 -35.83
C PHE A 380 -2.65 -8.23 -36.50
N THR A 381 -2.04 -9.24 -35.86
CA THR A 381 -1.25 -10.26 -36.58
C THR A 381 -1.94 -11.62 -36.38
N ALA A 382 -2.11 -12.37 -37.44
CA ALA A 382 -2.59 -13.76 -37.38
C ALA A 382 -1.45 -14.71 -37.75
N THR A 383 -1.25 -15.74 -36.94
CA THR A 383 -0.29 -16.82 -37.24
C THR A 383 -1.08 -18.08 -37.53
N LEU A 384 -0.81 -18.69 -38.68
CA LEU A 384 -1.36 -19.98 -39.07
C LEU A 384 -0.31 -21.06 -38.79
N SER A 385 -0.65 -22.03 -37.95
CA SER A 385 0.17 -23.23 -37.77
C SER A 385 -0.63 -24.47 -38.13
N TRP A 386 -0.02 -25.42 -38.78
CA TRP A 386 -0.66 -26.70 -39.12
C TRP A 386 0.22 -27.88 -38.72
N VAL A 387 -0.40 -29.00 -38.43
CA VAL A 387 0.27 -30.27 -38.13
C VAL A 387 -0.12 -31.28 -39.22
N GLN A 388 0.85 -31.76 -39.93
CA GLN A 388 0.67 -32.78 -40.96
C GLN A 388 1.57 -33.98 -40.65
N GLY A 389 0.99 -35.19 -40.55
CA GLY A 389 1.74 -36.44 -40.40
C GLY A 389 2.54 -36.58 -39.09
N GLY A 390 2.18 -35.87 -38.01
CA GLY A 390 2.86 -35.93 -36.73
C GLY A 390 4.04 -34.97 -36.57
N GLU A 391 4.42 -34.25 -37.61
CA GLU A 391 5.40 -33.16 -37.55
C GLU A 391 4.70 -31.78 -37.56
N VAL A 392 5.12 -30.90 -36.66
CA VAL A 392 4.65 -29.51 -36.63
C VAL A 392 5.36 -28.73 -37.71
N SER A 393 4.67 -28.42 -38.81
CA SER A 393 5.17 -27.49 -39.82
C SER A 393 4.69 -26.08 -39.44
N GLU A 394 5.56 -25.27 -38.86
CA GLU A 394 5.29 -23.85 -38.63
C GLU A 394 5.46 -23.06 -39.93
N GLY A 395 4.38 -22.79 -40.61
CA GLY A 395 4.33 -21.74 -41.62
C GLY A 395 3.76 -20.47 -40.96
N ALA A 396 4.62 -19.57 -40.52
CA ALA A 396 4.17 -18.27 -40.06
C ALA A 396 3.59 -17.46 -41.23
N PHE A 397 2.28 -17.38 -41.33
CA PHE A 397 1.60 -16.46 -42.23
C PHE A 397 1.15 -15.24 -41.42
N ALA A 398 1.86 -14.13 -41.58
CA ALA A 398 1.47 -12.86 -40.98
C ALA A 398 0.42 -12.18 -41.87
N ALA A 399 -0.85 -12.20 -41.43
CA ALA A 399 -1.89 -11.43 -42.11
C ALA A 399 -1.98 -10.04 -41.47
N GLU A 400 -1.71 -9.00 -42.24
CA GLU A 400 -1.78 -7.60 -41.81
C GLU A 400 -3.20 -7.00 -41.94
N SER A 401 -4.16 -7.74 -42.50
CA SER A 401 -5.54 -7.29 -42.68
C SER A 401 -6.55 -8.43 -42.53
N GLU A 402 -7.78 -8.07 -42.22
CA GLU A 402 -8.91 -8.97 -42.07
C GLU A 402 -9.20 -9.79 -43.35
N ASN A 403 -9.00 -9.18 -44.50
CA ASN A 403 -9.19 -9.85 -45.80
C ASN A 403 -8.11 -10.91 -46.07
N GLN A 404 -6.87 -10.69 -45.66
CA GLN A 404 -5.79 -11.69 -45.77
C GLN A 404 -6.03 -12.87 -44.83
N PHE A 405 -6.58 -12.60 -43.64
CA PHE A 405 -6.96 -13.64 -42.70
C PHE A 405 -8.10 -14.50 -43.22
N ALA A 406 -9.17 -13.90 -43.74
CA ALA A 406 -10.29 -14.63 -44.35
C ALA A 406 -9.85 -15.50 -45.53
N ALA A 407 -8.88 -15.04 -46.35
CA ALA A 407 -8.32 -15.82 -47.42
C ALA A 407 -7.49 -17.01 -46.93
N ALA A 408 -6.68 -16.83 -45.87
CA ALA A 408 -5.90 -17.90 -45.27
C ALA A 408 -6.79 -18.93 -44.56
N GLU A 409 -7.88 -18.47 -43.90
CA GLU A 409 -8.90 -19.32 -43.30
C GLU A 409 -9.62 -20.18 -44.36
N ALA A 410 -10.01 -19.58 -45.48
CA ALA A 410 -10.65 -20.31 -46.58
C ALA A 410 -9.74 -21.41 -47.16
N LEU A 411 -8.45 -21.10 -47.39
CA LEU A 411 -7.46 -22.07 -47.86
C LEU A 411 -7.25 -23.21 -46.83
N ALA A 412 -7.16 -22.90 -45.54
CA ALA A 412 -7.02 -23.90 -44.48
C ALA A 412 -8.24 -24.84 -44.40
N ARG A 413 -9.44 -24.29 -44.56
CA ARG A 413 -10.71 -25.08 -44.61
C ARG A 413 -10.76 -25.99 -45.83
N GLU A 414 -10.36 -25.51 -46.99
CA GLU A 414 -10.32 -26.30 -48.22
C GLU A 414 -9.33 -27.47 -48.13
N GLN A 415 -8.16 -27.23 -47.54
CA GLN A 415 -7.13 -28.23 -47.33
C GLN A 415 -7.51 -29.29 -46.31
N ALA A 416 -8.11 -28.88 -45.18
CA ALA A 416 -8.66 -29.79 -44.15
C ALA A 416 -9.78 -30.67 -44.70
N ALA A 417 -10.64 -30.12 -45.56
CA ALA A 417 -11.70 -30.90 -46.23
C ALA A 417 -11.17 -31.89 -47.24
N ALA A 418 -10.11 -31.54 -47.99
CA ALA A 418 -9.45 -32.42 -48.96
C ALA A 418 -8.73 -33.61 -48.29
N ASP A 419 -8.14 -33.40 -47.14
CA ASP A 419 -7.37 -34.42 -46.42
C ASP A 419 -8.25 -35.25 -45.44
N GLY A 420 -9.55 -34.97 -45.32
CA GLY A 420 -10.46 -35.63 -44.39
C GLY A 420 -10.09 -35.41 -42.92
N ALA A 421 -9.34 -34.35 -42.63
CA ALA A 421 -8.81 -34.03 -41.32
C ALA A 421 -9.82 -33.24 -40.49
N SER A 422 -9.82 -33.48 -39.17
CA SER A 422 -10.51 -32.60 -38.24
C SER A 422 -9.76 -31.28 -38.08
N MET A 423 -10.48 -30.17 -38.07
CA MET A 423 -9.88 -28.83 -37.96
C MET A 423 -10.44 -28.12 -36.72
N SER A 424 -9.57 -27.55 -35.93
CA SER A 424 -9.94 -26.60 -34.89
C SER A 424 -9.34 -25.23 -35.18
N MET A 425 -10.12 -24.20 -35.05
CA MET A 425 -9.69 -22.83 -35.29
C MET A 425 -10.07 -21.94 -34.10
N VAL A 426 -9.09 -21.30 -33.53
CA VAL A 426 -9.28 -20.31 -32.50
C VAL A 426 -9.11 -18.92 -33.09
N THR A 427 -10.19 -18.17 -33.15
CA THR A 427 -10.16 -16.77 -33.57
C THR A 427 -10.29 -15.87 -32.35
N ARG A 428 -9.21 -15.21 -31.94
CA ARG A 428 -9.29 -14.18 -30.89
C ARG A 428 -9.89 -12.92 -31.49
N LEU A 429 -11.13 -12.61 -31.13
CA LEU A 429 -11.85 -11.42 -31.63
C LEU A 429 -11.30 -10.15 -30.99
N ASN A 430 -10.89 -10.27 -29.73
CA ASN A 430 -10.27 -9.20 -28.95
C ASN A 430 -9.51 -9.81 -27.75
N ALA A 431 -9.10 -9.00 -26.80
CA ALA A 431 -8.32 -9.45 -25.64
C ALA A 431 -9.11 -10.28 -24.63
N THR A 432 -10.44 -10.21 -24.69
CA THR A 432 -11.35 -10.88 -23.73
C THR A 432 -12.30 -11.86 -24.39
N ASP A 433 -12.36 -11.88 -25.74
CA ASP A 433 -13.32 -12.71 -26.46
C ASP A 433 -12.59 -13.51 -27.55
N ALA A 434 -12.88 -14.79 -27.62
CA ALA A 434 -12.40 -15.67 -28.67
C ALA A 434 -13.55 -16.54 -29.19
N GLU A 435 -13.44 -16.94 -30.43
CA GLU A 435 -14.34 -17.88 -31.07
C GLU A 435 -13.52 -19.16 -31.37
N VAL A 436 -14.00 -20.29 -30.86
CA VAL A 436 -13.43 -21.61 -31.12
C VAL A 436 -14.36 -22.33 -32.09
N VAL A 437 -13.84 -22.60 -33.29
CA VAL A 437 -14.59 -23.32 -34.34
C VAL A 437 -13.95 -24.67 -34.50
N SER A 438 -14.74 -25.72 -34.45
CA SER A 438 -14.31 -27.09 -34.80
C SER A 438 -15.02 -27.56 -36.04
N VAL A 439 -14.30 -28.29 -36.88
CA VAL A 439 -14.84 -28.99 -38.05
C VAL A 439 -14.47 -30.46 -37.94
N SER A 440 -15.46 -31.33 -37.80
CA SER A 440 -15.26 -32.77 -37.74
C SER A 440 -16.33 -33.48 -38.55
N GLY A 441 -15.92 -34.32 -39.51
CA GLY A 441 -16.82 -35.10 -40.34
C GLY A 441 -17.83 -34.29 -41.16
N GLY A 442 -17.51 -33.02 -41.49
CA GLY A 442 -18.38 -32.10 -42.21
C GLY A 442 -19.34 -31.28 -41.33
N ALA A 443 -19.36 -31.49 -40.02
CA ALA A 443 -20.10 -30.66 -39.09
C ALA A 443 -19.21 -29.51 -38.56
N ILE A 444 -19.77 -28.29 -38.50
CA ILE A 444 -19.10 -27.10 -37.98
C ILE A 444 -19.75 -26.75 -36.64
N GLU A 445 -18.95 -26.75 -35.60
CA GLU A 445 -19.39 -26.28 -34.27
C GLU A 445 -18.60 -25.00 -33.93
N THR A 446 -19.31 -23.94 -33.54
CA THR A 446 -18.73 -22.66 -33.15
C THR A 446 -19.09 -22.36 -31.72
N ARG A 447 -18.10 -22.07 -30.88
CA ARG A 447 -18.28 -21.63 -29.49
C ARG A 447 -17.61 -20.30 -29.26
N THR A 448 -18.34 -19.35 -28.69
CA THR A 448 -17.76 -18.09 -28.23
C THR A 448 -17.31 -18.28 -26.78
N VAL A 449 -16.06 -17.93 -26.50
CA VAL A 449 -15.46 -17.94 -25.16
C VAL A 449 -15.08 -16.53 -24.77
N GLN A 450 -15.32 -16.18 -23.52
CA GLN A 450 -15.03 -14.87 -22.95
C GLN A 450 -14.23 -15.03 -21.66
N GLY A 451 -13.37 -14.08 -21.36
CA GLY A 451 -12.63 -13.97 -20.11
C GLY A 451 -12.49 -12.50 -19.70
N GLU A 452 -12.47 -12.23 -18.41
CA GLU A 452 -12.22 -10.87 -17.91
C GLU A 452 -10.74 -10.48 -18.02
N THR A 453 -9.86 -11.49 -18.06
CA THR A 453 -8.41 -11.34 -18.21
C THR A 453 -7.89 -12.17 -19.38
N VAL A 454 -6.64 -11.90 -19.80
CA VAL A 454 -5.96 -12.71 -20.82
C VAL A 454 -5.80 -14.16 -20.36
N ASP A 455 -5.39 -14.36 -19.11
CA ASP A 455 -5.14 -15.69 -18.54
C ASP A 455 -6.44 -16.50 -18.42
N GLU A 456 -7.52 -15.86 -18.04
CA GLU A 456 -8.85 -16.49 -17.96
C GLU A 456 -9.37 -16.87 -19.36
N LEU A 457 -9.18 -16.00 -20.34
CA LEU A 457 -9.51 -16.31 -21.72
C LEU A 457 -8.71 -17.52 -22.24
N GLU A 458 -7.40 -17.61 -21.91
CA GLU A 458 -6.58 -18.77 -22.26
C GLU A 458 -7.10 -20.06 -21.64
N GLN A 459 -7.46 -20.03 -20.35
CA GLN A 459 -8.03 -21.19 -19.67
C GLN A 459 -9.35 -21.62 -20.32
N HIS A 460 -10.23 -20.68 -20.66
CA HIS A 460 -11.49 -20.97 -21.31
C HIS A 460 -11.30 -21.49 -22.73
N ILE A 461 -10.33 -20.97 -23.49
CA ILE A 461 -9.97 -21.52 -24.80
C ILE A 461 -9.44 -22.94 -24.67
N GLN A 462 -8.57 -23.21 -23.71
CA GLN A 462 -8.02 -24.54 -23.48
C GLN A 462 -9.11 -25.54 -23.09
N HIS A 463 -10.00 -25.15 -22.20
CA HIS A 463 -11.15 -25.96 -21.78
C HIS A 463 -12.08 -26.25 -22.97
N ALA A 464 -12.39 -25.26 -23.79
CA ALA A 464 -13.19 -25.45 -24.99
C ALA A 464 -12.52 -26.40 -26.01
N LYS A 465 -11.19 -26.35 -26.14
CA LYS A 465 -10.42 -27.32 -26.97
C LYS A 465 -10.51 -28.74 -26.42
N GLU A 466 -10.44 -28.92 -25.12
CA GLU A 466 -10.52 -30.23 -24.44
C GLU A 466 -11.92 -30.85 -24.57
N GLU A 467 -12.98 -30.05 -24.41
CA GLU A 467 -14.37 -30.50 -24.55
C GLU A 467 -14.73 -30.98 -25.98
N ILE A 468 -14.10 -30.39 -26.99
CA ILE A 468 -14.33 -30.74 -28.40
C ILE A 468 -13.72 -32.09 -28.78
N GLY A 469 -12.83 -32.64 -27.95
CA GLY A 469 -12.30 -34.01 -28.13
C GLY A 469 -11.50 -34.19 -29.41
N LEU A 470 -10.57 -33.31 -29.71
CA LEU A 470 -9.80 -33.28 -30.95
C LEU A 470 -8.89 -34.50 -31.11
N ALA A 471 -9.17 -35.32 -32.09
CA ALA A 471 -8.26 -36.35 -32.60
C ALA A 471 -7.36 -35.73 -33.69
N ALA A 472 -6.03 -35.98 -33.61
CA ALA A 472 -5.07 -35.49 -34.61
C ALA A 472 -5.26 -36.19 -36.00
N PRO A 473 -4.99 -35.54 -37.15
CA PRO A 473 -4.33 -34.25 -37.32
C PRO A 473 -5.29 -33.05 -37.30
N PHE A 474 -4.84 -31.91 -36.76
CA PHE A 474 -5.65 -30.69 -36.70
C PHE A 474 -4.85 -29.44 -37.06
N PHE A 475 -5.55 -28.47 -37.65
CA PHE A 475 -5.02 -27.14 -37.91
C PHE A 475 -5.38 -26.19 -36.77
N THR A 476 -4.46 -25.39 -36.28
CA THR A 476 -4.74 -24.32 -35.33
C THR A 476 -4.43 -22.99 -36.00
N VAL A 477 -5.44 -22.13 -36.08
CA VAL A 477 -5.29 -20.75 -36.50
C VAL A 477 -5.38 -19.87 -35.25
N GLU A 478 -4.30 -19.21 -34.91
CA GLU A 478 -4.25 -18.35 -33.76
C GLU A 478 -4.15 -16.89 -34.19
N ARG A 479 -5.17 -16.10 -33.84
CA ARG A 479 -5.15 -14.65 -34.01
C ARG A 479 -4.52 -14.06 -32.74
N ARG A 480 -3.33 -13.50 -32.83
CA ARG A 480 -2.72 -12.77 -31.72
C ARG A 480 -3.02 -11.28 -31.83
N LEU A 481 -3.53 -10.70 -30.74
CA LEU A 481 -3.52 -9.26 -30.58
C LEU A 481 -2.09 -8.81 -30.35
N PRO A 482 -1.59 -7.76 -31.03
CA PRO A 482 -0.20 -7.35 -30.93
C PRO A 482 0.13 -6.79 -29.54
N TYR A 483 -0.83 -6.19 -28.84
CA TYR A 483 -0.56 -5.62 -27.53
C TYR A 483 -1.86 -5.35 -26.72
N ALA A 484 -1.93 -5.89 -25.51
CA ALA A 484 -2.92 -5.52 -24.51
C ALA A 484 -2.23 -4.75 -23.40
N PHE A 485 -2.69 -3.53 -23.11
CA PHE A 485 -2.21 -2.75 -21.98
C PHE A 485 -2.95 -3.20 -20.72
N THR A 486 -2.24 -3.87 -19.83
CA THR A 486 -2.79 -4.50 -18.63
C THR A 486 -2.58 -3.64 -17.38
N VAL A 487 -3.20 -4.07 -16.25
CA VAL A 487 -2.93 -3.49 -14.93
C VAL A 487 -1.45 -3.62 -14.57
N THR A 488 -0.77 -4.72 -14.93
CA THR A 488 0.69 -4.87 -14.73
C THR A 488 1.46 -3.77 -15.43
N ASN A 489 1.18 -3.51 -16.73
CA ASN A 489 1.87 -2.46 -17.48
C ASN A 489 1.63 -1.07 -16.86
N PHE A 490 0.40 -0.82 -16.40
CA PHE A 490 0.09 0.43 -15.71
C PHE A 490 0.86 0.53 -14.39
N SER A 491 0.92 -0.55 -13.60
CA SER A 491 1.70 -0.62 -12.36
C SER A 491 3.19 -0.36 -12.59
N GLN A 492 3.76 -0.85 -13.70
CA GLN A 492 5.16 -0.60 -14.10
C GLN A 492 5.43 0.88 -14.30
N ILE A 493 4.56 1.58 -15.03
CA ILE A 493 4.68 3.04 -15.27
C ILE A 493 4.59 3.80 -13.94
N LEU A 494 3.60 3.46 -13.10
CA LEU A 494 3.42 4.09 -11.81
C LEU A 494 4.59 3.83 -10.86
N THR A 495 5.12 2.61 -10.85
CA THR A 495 6.30 2.21 -10.07
C THR A 495 7.55 2.97 -10.52
N ALA A 496 7.77 3.07 -11.82
CA ALA A 496 8.86 3.87 -12.37
C ALA A 496 8.74 5.32 -11.93
N TYR A 497 7.55 5.92 -12.01
CA TYR A 497 7.32 7.28 -11.53
C TYR A 497 7.58 7.42 -10.02
N TYR A 498 7.15 6.44 -9.19
CA TYR A 498 7.37 6.45 -7.75
C TYR A 498 8.86 6.62 -7.42
N PHE A 499 9.73 5.81 -8.02
CA PHE A 499 11.18 5.91 -7.81
C PHE A 499 11.80 7.15 -8.44
N LEU A 500 11.38 7.52 -9.65
CA LEU A 500 11.84 8.73 -10.33
C LEU A 500 11.55 9.99 -9.51
N PHE A 501 10.41 10.03 -8.82
CA PHE A 501 10.06 11.18 -7.98
C PHE A 501 11.13 11.43 -6.89
N PHE A 502 11.56 10.41 -6.17
CA PHE A 502 12.53 10.55 -5.10
C PHE A 502 13.98 10.64 -5.59
N LEU A 503 14.34 9.82 -6.58
CA LEU A 503 15.74 9.68 -6.99
C LEU A 503 16.19 10.72 -8.01
N ILE A 504 15.28 11.28 -8.78
CA ILE A 504 15.61 12.19 -9.89
C ILE A 504 14.87 13.52 -9.77
N ILE A 505 13.53 13.49 -9.69
CA ILE A 505 12.73 14.72 -9.78
C ILE A 505 12.99 15.63 -8.58
N LEU A 506 12.88 15.14 -7.35
CA LEU A 506 13.13 15.95 -6.15
C LEU A 506 14.56 16.51 -6.08
N PRO A 507 15.63 15.69 -6.28
CA PRO A 507 16.99 16.20 -6.30
C PRO A 507 17.23 17.27 -7.36
N LEU A 508 16.78 17.04 -8.60
CA LEU A 508 16.98 17.98 -9.70
C LEU A 508 16.21 19.29 -9.50
N LEU A 509 14.97 19.20 -9.04
CA LEU A 509 14.17 20.39 -8.74
C LEU A 509 14.77 21.18 -7.58
N GLY A 510 15.34 20.49 -6.57
CA GLY A 510 16.03 21.16 -5.48
C GLY A 510 17.22 22.03 -5.93
N LEU A 511 17.90 21.62 -7.02
CA LEU A 511 19.04 22.32 -7.59
C LEU A 511 18.65 23.40 -8.62
N ARG A 512 17.55 23.21 -9.36
CA ARG A 512 17.22 24.00 -10.56
C ARG A 512 15.99 24.88 -10.43
N GLU A 513 15.06 24.52 -9.53
CA GLU A 513 13.82 25.27 -9.35
C GLU A 513 14.09 26.61 -8.69
N THR A 514 13.53 27.68 -9.24
CA THR A 514 13.52 29.00 -8.59
C THR A 514 12.35 29.07 -7.63
N PRO A 515 12.58 29.04 -6.30
CA PRO A 515 11.51 29.13 -5.33
C PRO A 515 10.80 30.47 -5.37
N GLY A 516 9.51 30.48 -5.05
CA GLY A 516 8.78 31.70 -4.75
C GLY A 516 9.31 32.38 -3.46
N ARG A 517 8.90 33.61 -3.23
CA ARG A 517 9.31 34.35 -2.04
C ARG A 517 8.80 33.72 -0.76
N VAL A 518 9.71 33.31 0.10
CA VAL A 518 9.42 32.76 1.42
C VAL A 518 9.32 33.91 2.42
N PRO A 519 8.32 33.93 3.35
CA PRO A 519 8.21 35.00 4.34
C PRO A 519 9.40 34.99 5.32
N ASP A 520 9.82 36.15 5.75
CA ASP A 520 10.94 36.31 6.70
C ASP A 520 10.60 35.79 8.11
N THR A 521 9.34 35.91 8.51
CA THR A 521 8.80 35.47 9.79
C THR A 521 7.37 34.93 9.63
N ILE A 522 6.92 34.12 10.59
CA ILE A 522 5.55 33.58 10.61
C ILE A 522 4.54 34.71 10.84
N ALA A 523 4.89 35.67 11.66
CA ALA A 523 4.02 36.78 12.06
C ALA A 523 3.80 37.83 10.97
N LYS A 524 4.69 37.85 9.96
CA LYS A 524 4.59 38.77 8.81
C LYS A 524 4.57 37.95 7.52
N PRO A 525 3.42 37.35 7.15
CA PRO A 525 3.32 36.66 5.88
C PRO A 525 3.50 37.65 4.72
N VAL A 526 4.07 37.17 3.62
CA VAL A 526 4.13 37.95 2.36
C VAL A 526 2.68 38.14 1.91
N SER A 527 2.20 39.39 1.93
CA SER A 527 0.95 39.76 1.28
C SER A 527 1.21 39.78 -0.23
N ASP A 528 0.58 38.93 -1.01
CA ASP A 528 0.59 39.01 -2.45
C ASP A 528 0.00 40.37 -2.84
N GLY A 529 0.82 41.33 -3.25
CA GLY A 529 0.38 42.55 -3.91
C GLY A 529 0.69 43.90 -3.25
N GLN A 530 1.45 44.00 -2.15
CA GLN A 530 1.77 45.32 -1.55
C GLN A 530 3.26 45.66 -1.50
N GLU A 531 3.97 45.59 -2.62
CA GLU A 531 5.26 46.30 -2.78
C GLU A 531 5.56 46.52 -4.28
N GLN A 532 4.59 47.10 -5.00
CA GLN A 532 4.89 47.88 -6.22
C GLN A 532 4.47 49.30 -5.94
N GLY A 533 5.31 50.06 -5.24
CA GLY A 533 5.04 51.46 -5.03
C GLY A 533 5.66 52.02 -3.76
N ALA A 534 6.98 51.99 -3.64
CA ALA A 534 7.70 52.93 -2.82
C ALA A 534 9.20 52.89 -3.18
N GLY A 535 9.64 53.91 -3.95
CA GLY A 535 11.03 54.31 -4.10
C GLY A 535 11.64 54.05 -5.44
#